data_458dafdf4a287eee35859f81eb983416
#
_entry.id   458dafdf4a287eee35859f81eb983416
#
_cell.length_a   1.000
_cell.length_b   1.000
_cell.length_c   1.000
_cell.angle_alpha   90.00
_cell.angle_beta   90.00
_cell.angle_gamma   90.00
#
_symmetry.space_group_name_H-M   'P 1'
#
loop_
_entity.id
_entity.type
_entity.pdbx_description
1 polymer ?
#
loop_
_entity_poly.entity_id
_entity_poly.type
_entity_poly.pdbx_seq_one_letter_code
_entity_poly.pdbx_strand_id
1 'polypeptide(L)'
;MEKNLKNILARGRVRAICISKERGTEKQAVPEGHFLVDFGIQGDAHAGNWHRQVSLLSYDKVEAFNQRGADVSDGAFGENLVVEGIDFASLPVGTRLCAGTAQLEMTQIGKECHSHCAIYKRMGECIMPREGVFARVIQEGIIRPGDDMTAIAPQEDRPFQAAVITLSDKGARGERKDESGPAAVQLLQEAGYQVAETLLIADEPEVLKKHLIRLADSRQVDLIITSGGTGFSLRDQTPEATLAVADRNAPGIAEAIRAQSMTITNRAMLSRGVSVIRGKTLIINLPGSPKAVKESLGFILESLGHGLAVLRGSATECARS
;
A
#
# COMPACT_ATOMS: atom_id res chain seq x y z
N MET A 1 24.90 18.51 6.16
CA MET A 1 24.13 19.04 5.03
C MET A 1 24.36 18.28 3.71
N GLU A 2 25.56 17.77 3.41
CA GLU A 2 25.84 17.07 2.13
C GLU A 2 25.22 15.67 1.98
N LYS A 3 24.91 14.94 3.07
CA LYS A 3 24.25 13.63 2.99
C LYS A 3 22.79 13.70 2.47
N ASN A 4 22.12 14.85 2.59
CA ASN A 4 20.71 14.99 2.16
C ASN A 4 20.52 15.25 0.66
N LEU A 5 21.53 15.66 -0.07
CA LEU A 5 21.43 15.97 -1.50
C LEU A 5 21.37 14.70 -2.39
N LYS A 6 21.94 13.58 -1.94
CA LYS A 6 21.97 12.32 -2.72
C LYS A 6 20.64 11.59 -2.78
N ASN A 7 19.67 11.93 -1.91
CA ASN A 7 18.40 11.24 -1.77
C ASN A 7 17.21 12.02 -2.38
N ILE A 8 17.46 13.15 -3.06
CA ILE A 8 16.41 13.91 -3.73
C ILE A 8 16.05 13.20 -5.03
N LEU A 9 14.78 12.81 -5.15
CA LEU A 9 14.23 12.13 -6.33
C LEU A 9 13.67 13.12 -7.35
N ALA A 10 13.01 14.18 -6.88
CA ALA A 10 12.40 15.20 -7.72
C ALA A 10 12.24 16.54 -6.98
N ARG A 11 12.06 17.60 -7.73
CA ARG A 11 11.70 18.93 -7.24
C ARG A 11 10.58 19.49 -8.08
N GLY A 12 9.68 20.24 -7.44
CA GLY A 12 8.55 20.89 -8.09
C GLY A 12 8.06 22.06 -7.28
N ARG A 13 6.92 22.61 -7.68
CA ARG A 13 6.31 23.75 -7.03
C ARG A 13 4.82 23.48 -6.79
N VAL A 14 4.34 23.84 -5.61
CA VAL A 14 2.92 23.76 -5.27
C VAL A 14 2.15 24.80 -6.10
N ARG A 15 1.25 24.33 -6.96
CA ARG A 15 0.40 25.17 -7.79
C ARG A 15 -0.87 25.59 -7.07
N ALA A 16 -1.55 24.60 -6.47
CA ALA A 16 -2.82 24.82 -5.78
C ALA A 16 -2.97 23.90 -4.57
N ILE A 17 -3.71 24.40 -3.58
CA ILE A 17 -4.18 23.65 -2.43
C ILE A 17 -5.69 23.69 -2.46
N CYS A 18 -6.35 22.53 -2.44
CA CYS A 18 -7.78 22.42 -2.59
C CYS A 18 -8.39 21.61 -1.43
N ILE A 19 -9.50 22.10 -0.88
CA ILE A 19 -10.28 21.43 0.17
C ILE A 19 -11.76 21.40 -0.19
N SER A 20 -12.50 20.47 0.39
CA SER A 20 -13.97 20.45 0.35
C SER A 20 -14.53 20.22 1.74
N LYS A 21 -15.68 20.83 2.02
CA LYS A 21 -16.39 20.61 3.29
C LYS A 21 -17.20 19.31 3.31
N GLU A 22 -17.45 18.73 2.13
CA GLU A 22 -18.26 17.52 1.94
C GLU A 22 -17.50 16.49 1.11
N ARG A 23 -17.71 15.21 1.43
CA ARG A 23 -17.12 14.11 0.65
C ARG A 23 -17.85 13.93 -0.69
N GLY A 24 -17.09 13.59 -1.74
CA GLY A 24 -17.66 13.34 -3.08
C GLY A 24 -17.94 14.59 -3.89
N THR A 25 -17.53 15.76 -3.43
CA THR A 25 -17.61 17.05 -4.14
C THR A 25 -16.24 17.46 -4.69
N GLU A 26 -16.24 18.32 -5.71
CA GLU A 26 -15.03 18.98 -6.17
C GLU A 26 -14.44 19.84 -5.04
N LYS A 27 -13.11 19.88 -4.97
CA LYS A 27 -12.41 20.70 -3.98
C LYS A 27 -12.19 22.11 -4.52
N GLN A 28 -12.24 23.07 -3.63
CA GLN A 28 -12.04 24.50 -3.95
C GLN A 28 -10.66 24.95 -3.50
N ALA A 29 -10.01 25.77 -4.31
CA ALA A 29 -8.70 26.33 -4.00
C ALA A 29 -8.76 27.24 -2.77
N VAL A 30 -7.73 27.13 -1.92
CA VAL A 30 -7.53 27.95 -0.71
C VAL A 30 -6.15 28.62 -0.75
N PRO A 31 -5.98 29.79 -0.07
CA PRO A 31 -4.71 30.52 -0.10
C PRO A 31 -3.59 29.84 0.67
N GLU A 32 -3.92 28.97 1.63
CA GLU A 32 -2.96 28.16 2.38
C GLU A 32 -3.65 26.91 2.94
N GLY A 33 -2.87 25.87 3.24
CA GLY A 33 -3.31 24.67 3.92
C GLY A 33 -2.55 24.45 5.22
N HIS A 34 -3.27 24.17 6.30
CA HIS A 34 -2.70 23.73 7.58
C HIS A 34 -2.72 22.21 7.64
N PHE A 35 -1.55 21.61 7.66
CA PHE A 35 -1.35 20.15 7.67
C PHE A 35 -1.07 19.68 9.09
N LEU A 36 -1.88 18.74 9.60
CA LEU A 36 -1.81 18.22 10.96
C LEU A 36 -1.48 16.73 10.95
N VAL A 37 -0.57 16.30 11.82
CA VAL A 37 -0.19 14.88 11.98
C VAL A 37 -1.42 14.05 12.37
N ASP A 38 -1.50 12.84 11.84
CA ASP A 38 -2.61 11.88 12.03
C ASP A 38 -3.99 12.41 11.65
N PHE A 39 -4.05 13.52 10.93
CA PHE A 39 -5.31 14.15 10.53
C PHE A 39 -5.35 14.49 9.03
N GLY A 40 -4.38 15.23 8.51
CA GLY A 40 -4.35 15.73 7.14
C GLY A 40 -4.54 17.24 7.06
N ILE A 41 -5.33 17.76 6.12
CA ILE A 41 -5.54 19.19 5.94
C ILE A 41 -6.75 19.66 6.78
N GLN A 42 -6.53 20.69 7.58
CA GLN A 42 -7.59 21.29 8.40
C GLN A 42 -8.71 21.84 7.50
N GLY A 43 -9.94 21.48 7.82
CA GLY A 43 -11.13 21.89 7.07
C GLY A 43 -11.48 21.03 5.85
N ASP A 44 -10.69 20.00 5.53
CA ASP A 44 -11.03 19.05 4.46
C ASP A 44 -11.90 17.90 4.98
N ALA A 45 -12.95 17.56 4.26
CA ALA A 45 -13.89 16.48 4.63
C ALA A 45 -13.26 15.08 4.62
N HIS A 46 -12.12 14.89 3.95
CA HIS A 46 -11.39 13.62 3.89
C HIS A 46 -10.31 13.51 4.96
N ALA A 47 -10.10 14.57 5.77
CA ALA A 47 -9.18 14.53 6.89
C ALA A 47 -9.56 13.46 7.91
N GLY A 48 -8.58 12.83 8.55
CA GLY A 48 -8.76 11.79 9.56
C GLY A 48 -7.53 10.92 9.73
N ASN A 49 -7.54 10.09 10.78
CA ASN A 49 -6.44 9.18 11.08
C ASN A 49 -6.49 7.93 10.18
N TRP A 50 -5.99 8.06 8.98
CA TRP A 50 -5.88 6.99 7.98
C TRP A 50 -4.71 7.28 7.01
N HIS A 51 -4.37 6.33 6.16
CA HIS A 51 -3.21 6.48 5.27
C HIS A 51 -3.43 7.41 4.07
N ARG A 52 -4.66 7.80 3.73
CA ARG A 52 -4.99 8.69 2.62
C ARG A 52 -5.46 10.07 3.09
N GLN A 53 -4.69 10.68 3.99
CA GLN A 53 -5.02 11.98 4.59
C GLN A 53 -5.01 13.12 3.57
N VAL A 54 -4.05 13.06 2.62
CA VAL A 54 -3.84 14.09 1.59
C VAL A 54 -3.75 13.39 0.25
N SER A 55 -4.50 13.88 -0.74
CA SER A 55 -4.40 13.43 -2.13
C SER A 55 -3.63 14.44 -2.97
N LEU A 56 -2.71 13.95 -3.80
CA LEU A 56 -1.84 14.77 -4.65
C LEU A 56 -1.98 14.35 -6.10
N LEU A 57 -1.80 15.32 -7.01
CA LEU A 57 -1.80 15.10 -8.44
C LEU A 57 -0.77 16.00 -9.11
N SER A 58 -0.06 15.47 -10.11
CA SER A 58 0.85 16.25 -10.94
C SER A 58 0.07 17.18 -11.85
N TYR A 59 0.40 18.47 -11.84
CA TYR A 59 -0.18 19.45 -12.76
C TYR A 59 0.09 19.09 -14.22
N ASP A 60 1.29 18.61 -14.53
CA ASP A 60 1.66 18.20 -15.89
C ASP A 60 0.70 17.11 -16.45
N LYS A 61 0.21 16.21 -15.58
CA LYS A 61 -0.78 15.19 -15.96
C LYS A 61 -2.18 15.78 -16.13
N VAL A 62 -2.56 16.77 -15.30
CA VAL A 62 -3.83 17.51 -15.44
C VAL A 62 -3.82 18.30 -16.74
N GLU A 63 -2.73 19.02 -17.04
CA GLU A 63 -2.59 19.81 -18.25
C GLU A 63 -2.65 18.93 -19.52
N ALA A 64 -1.91 17.83 -19.54
CA ALA A 64 -1.97 16.85 -20.64
C ALA A 64 -3.39 16.28 -20.82
N PHE A 65 -4.15 16.09 -19.74
CA PHE A 65 -5.53 15.66 -19.80
C PHE A 65 -6.45 16.76 -20.33
N ASN A 66 -6.21 18.04 -19.97
CA ASN A 66 -6.93 19.20 -20.48
C ASN A 66 -6.67 19.42 -21.98
N GLN A 67 -5.45 19.21 -22.47
CA GLN A 67 -5.13 19.27 -23.90
C GLN A 67 -5.94 18.25 -24.74
N ARG A 68 -6.45 17.19 -24.08
CA ARG A 68 -7.34 16.19 -24.69
C ARG A 68 -8.83 16.57 -24.57
N GLY A 69 -9.14 17.77 -24.10
CA GLY A 69 -10.50 18.30 -24.01
C GLY A 69 -11.19 18.05 -22.67
N ALA A 70 -10.45 17.74 -21.60
CA ALA A 70 -11.04 17.44 -20.30
C ALA A 70 -11.63 18.67 -19.61
N ASP A 71 -11.05 19.87 -19.82
CA ASP A 71 -11.49 21.14 -19.25
C ASP A 71 -11.80 21.03 -17.75
N VAL A 72 -10.78 20.61 -16.98
CA VAL A 72 -10.86 20.45 -15.53
C VAL A 72 -9.98 21.46 -14.83
N SER A 73 -10.48 22.01 -13.72
CA SER A 73 -9.77 22.92 -12.83
C SER A 73 -9.01 22.18 -11.73
N ASP A 74 -8.12 22.87 -11.03
CA ASP A 74 -7.46 22.35 -9.83
C ASP A 74 -8.52 21.97 -8.78
N GLY A 75 -8.42 20.77 -8.20
CA GLY A 75 -9.39 20.23 -7.24
C GLY A 75 -10.52 19.38 -7.85
N ALA A 76 -10.69 19.38 -9.18
CA ALA A 76 -11.80 18.70 -9.87
C ALA A 76 -11.80 17.18 -9.69
N PHE A 77 -10.64 16.54 -9.53
CA PHE A 77 -10.52 15.10 -9.25
C PHE A 77 -10.66 14.77 -7.76
N GLY A 78 -10.82 15.77 -6.89
CA GLY A 78 -10.84 15.66 -5.44
C GLY A 78 -9.44 15.62 -4.83
N GLU A 79 -8.42 16.04 -5.56
CA GLU A 79 -7.06 16.20 -5.05
C GLU A 79 -6.94 17.41 -4.12
N ASN A 80 -6.03 17.31 -3.14
CA ASN A 80 -5.74 18.38 -2.19
C ASN A 80 -4.55 19.23 -2.64
N LEU A 81 -3.52 18.62 -3.21
CA LEU A 81 -2.33 19.29 -3.70
C LEU A 81 -2.17 19.04 -5.20
N VAL A 82 -2.07 20.14 -5.95
CA VAL A 82 -1.66 20.12 -7.35
C VAL A 82 -0.24 20.66 -7.41
N VAL A 83 0.69 19.88 -7.97
CA VAL A 83 2.12 20.22 -7.97
C VAL A 83 2.68 20.11 -9.37
N GLU A 84 3.42 21.13 -9.79
CA GLU A 84 4.12 21.20 -11.08
C GLU A 84 5.52 20.62 -10.97
N GLY A 85 5.99 19.89 -11.99
CA GLY A 85 7.37 19.40 -12.11
C GLY A 85 7.65 18.10 -11.35
N ILE A 86 6.66 17.43 -10.71
CA ILE A 86 6.83 16.13 -10.07
C ILE A 86 5.85 15.13 -10.67
N ASP A 87 6.37 14.05 -11.24
CA ASP A 87 5.59 12.86 -11.59
C ASP A 87 5.49 11.93 -10.37
N PHE A 88 4.45 12.13 -9.57
CA PHE A 88 4.27 11.38 -8.32
C PHE A 88 4.11 9.87 -8.53
N ALA A 89 3.46 9.45 -9.62
CA ALA A 89 3.21 8.04 -9.88
C ALA A 89 4.49 7.25 -10.16
N SER A 90 5.58 7.93 -10.56
CA SER A 90 6.90 7.32 -10.77
C SER A 90 7.70 7.17 -9.47
N LEU A 91 7.28 7.81 -8.38
CA LEU A 91 7.99 7.79 -7.10
C LEU A 91 7.58 6.59 -6.24
N PRO A 92 8.51 5.97 -5.48
CA PRO A 92 8.15 4.87 -4.60
C PRO A 92 7.29 5.32 -3.41
N VAL A 93 6.40 4.45 -2.94
CA VAL A 93 5.69 4.64 -1.67
C VAL A 93 6.72 4.74 -0.52
N GLY A 94 6.45 5.64 0.45
CA GLY A 94 7.41 6.03 1.49
C GLY A 94 8.26 7.25 1.12
N THR A 95 8.16 7.76 -0.13
CA THR A 95 8.79 9.04 -0.51
C THR A 95 8.30 10.15 0.41
N ARG A 96 9.23 10.93 0.95
CA ARG A 96 8.92 12.12 1.76
C ARG A 96 8.80 13.34 0.86
N LEU A 97 7.74 14.11 1.05
CA LEU A 97 7.45 15.33 0.32
C LEU A 97 7.53 16.49 1.31
N CYS A 98 8.50 17.37 1.11
CA CYS A 98 8.73 18.55 1.95
C CYS A 98 8.30 19.79 1.19
N ALA A 99 7.34 20.57 1.72
CA ALA A 99 6.88 21.82 1.16
C ALA A 99 6.47 22.79 2.27
N GLY A 100 6.77 24.09 2.13
CA GLY A 100 6.57 25.07 3.19
C GLY A 100 7.25 24.62 4.49
N THR A 101 6.47 24.48 5.57
CA THR A 101 6.97 23.93 6.86
C THR A 101 6.47 22.51 7.16
N ALA A 102 5.68 21.91 6.26
CA ALA A 102 5.10 20.59 6.43
C ALA A 102 5.92 19.49 5.74
N GLN A 103 5.83 18.27 6.27
CA GLN A 103 6.34 17.06 5.61
C GLN A 103 5.24 16.02 5.51
N LEU A 104 5.14 15.42 4.33
CA LEU A 104 4.22 14.34 4.01
C LEU A 104 4.99 13.08 3.63
N GLU A 105 4.38 11.93 3.80
CA GLU A 105 4.92 10.64 3.33
C GLU A 105 3.92 9.98 2.39
N MET A 106 4.34 9.66 1.18
CA MET A 106 3.51 8.95 0.21
C MET A 106 3.16 7.55 0.73
N THR A 107 1.89 7.21 0.67
CA THR A 107 1.35 5.96 1.22
C THR A 107 0.68 5.07 0.20
N GLN A 108 0.28 5.63 -0.95
CA GLN A 108 -0.42 4.88 -1.98
C GLN A 108 -0.33 5.59 -3.34
N ILE A 109 -0.21 4.82 -4.40
CA ILE A 109 -0.33 5.25 -5.79
C ILE A 109 -1.65 4.71 -6.34
N GLY A 110 -2.40 5.57 -7.03
CA GLY A 110 -3.68 5.22 -7.64
C GLY A 110 -4.85 5.17 -6.66
N LYS A 111 -6.04 5.29 -7.23
CA LYS A 111 -7.32 5.24 -6.51
C LYS A 111 -8.32 4.39 -7.27
N GLU A 112 -8.83 3.33 -6.68
CA GLU A 112 -10.02 2.67 -7.22
C GLU A 112 -11.23 3.60 -7.07
N CYS A 113 -11.91 3.87 -8.19
CA CYS A 113 -13.16 4.61 -8.20
C CYS A 113 -14.33 3.61 -8.26
N HIS A 114 -15.17 3.62 -7.24
CA HIS A 114 -16.37 2.76 -7.18
C HIS A 114 -17.52 3.24 -8.06
N SER A 115 -17.49 4.49 -8.51
CA SER A 115 -18.49 5.09 -9.40
C SER A 115 -17.83 6.01 -10.41
N HIS A 116 -18.40 6.06 -11.61
CA HIS A 116 -17.95 6.96 -12.66
C HIS A 116 -18.43 8.38 -12.36
N CYS A 117 -17.50 9.29 -12.05
CA CYS A 117 -17.77 10.71 -11.84
C CYS A 117 -18.08 11.43 -13.16
N ALA A 118 -18.43 12.73 -13.09
CA ALA A 118 -18.72 13.55 -14.26
C ALA A 118 -17.54 13.58 -15.26
N ILE A 119 -16.29 13.66 -14.77
CA ILE A 119 -15.09 13.65 -15.60
C ILE A 119 -14.99 12.33 -16.39
N TYR A 120 -15.14 11.19 -15.71
CA TYR A 120 -15.13 9.89 -16.39
C TYR A 120 -16.24 9.76 -17.45
N LYS A 121 -17.47 10.22 -17.14
CA LYS A 121 -18.59 10.19 -18.09
C LYS A 121 -18.34 11.04 -19.34
N ARG A 122 -17.64 12.19 -19.17
CA ARG A 122 -17.30 13.11 -20.27
C ARG A 122 -16.14 12.60 -21.13
N MET A 123 -15.08 12.06 -20.47
CA MET A 123 -13.83 11.69 -21.14
C MET A 123 -13.71 10.20 -21.48
N GLY A 124 -14.56 9.34 -20.92
CA GLY A 124 -14.43 7.89 -21.01
C GLY A 124 -13.34 7.28 -20.14
N GLU A 125 -12.54 8.13 -19.48
CA GLU A 125 -11.44 7.72 -18.59
C GLU A 125 -11.20 8.75 -17.49
N CYS A 126 -10.36 8.38 -16.50
CA CYS A 126 -9.92 9.26 -15.42
C CYS A 126 -8.44 9.00 -15.11
N ILE A 127 -7.68 10.07 -14.82
CA ILE A 127 -6.26 9.95 -14.49
C ILE A 127 -6.00 9.54 -13.03
N MET A 128 -6.91 9.81 -12.09
CA MET A 128 -6.74 9.50 -10.67
C MET A 128 -6.40 8.04 -10.34
N PRO A 129 -6.96 7.02 -11.05
CA PRO A 129 -6.59 5.63 -10.79
C PRO A 129 -5.12 5.29 -11.03
N ARG A 130 -4.43 6.06 -11.87
CA ARG A 130 -3.03 5.83 -12.24
C ARG A 130 -2.09 6.89 -11.72
N GLU A 131 -2.48 8.16 -11.81
CA GLU A 131 -1.60 9.30 -11.57
C GLU A 131 -1.81 9.94 -10.19
N GLY A 132 -3.00 9.73 -9.58
CA GLY A 132 -3.26 10.26 -8.24
C GLY A 132 -2.48 9.51 -7.17
N VAL A 133 -1.91 10.22 -6.21
CA VAL A 133 -1.23 9.61 -5.08
C VAL A 133 -1.81 10.10 -3.75
N PHE A 134 -1.56 9.35 -2.70
CA PHE A 134 -1.99 9.69 -1.35
C PHE A 134 -0.80 9.75 -0.41
N ALA A 135 -0.90 10.63 0.58
CA ALA A 135 0.11 10.81 1.61
C ALA A 135 -0.52 10.96 2.99
N ARG A 136 0.28 10.72 4.02
CA ARG A 136 0.00 11.10 5.40
C ARG A 136 0.89 12.25 5.82
N VAL A 137 0.46 13.05 6.77
CA VAL A 137 1.27 14.12 7.35
C VAL A 137 2.18 13.49 8.42
N ILE A 138 3.49 13.72 8.29
CA ILE A 138 4.51 13.23 9.25
C ILE A 138 5.16 14.37 10.05
N GLN A 139 5.00 15.61 9.58
CA GLN A 139 5.36 16.83 10.31
C GLN A 139 4.32 17.91 10.01
N GLU A 140 3.79 18.51 11.06
CA GLU A 140 2.84 19.60 10.97
C GLU A 140 3.46 20.83 10.33
N GLY A 141 2.62 21.59 9.62
CA GLY A 141 3.07 22.83 9.02
C GLY A 141 2.05 23.47 8.07
N ILE A 142 2.48 24.54 7.45
CA ILE A 142 1.70 25.31 6.48
C ILE A 142 2.36 25.16 5.12
N ILE A 143 1.53 24.91 4.11
CA ILE A 143 1.92 24.96 2.70
C ILE A 143 1.09 26.05 2.02
N ARG A 144 1.70 26.77 1.06
CA ARG A 144 1.07 27.80 0.24
C ARG A 144 1.29 27.53 -1.25
N PRO A 145 0.39 27.95 -2.12
CA PRO A 145 0.68 28.03 -3.55
C PRO A 145 1.96 28.83 -3.79
N GLY A 146 2.85 28.30 -4.64
CA GLY A 146 4.17 28.88 -4.91
C GLY A 146 5.30 28.30 -4.07
N ASP A 147 5.03 27.56 -2.99
CA ASP A 147 6.08 26.89 -2.22
C ASP A 147 6.79 25.83 -3.06
N ASP A 148 8.11 25.74 -2.93
CA ASP A 148 8.89 24.66 -3.52
C ASP A 148 8.59 23.34 -2.80
N MET A 149 8.45 22.26 -3.57
CA MET A 149 8.30 20.91 -3.05
C MET A 149 9.51 20.06 -3.42
N THR A 150 10.07 19.36 -2.43
CA THR A 150 11.17 18.41 -2.64
C THR A 150 10.70 17.00 -2.29
N ALA A 151 10.84 16.07 -3.24
CA ALA A 151 10.62 14.65 -3.03
C ALA A 151 11.93 13.96 -2.65
N ILE A 152 11.97 13.31 -1.48
CA ILE A 152 13.14 12.65 -0.91
C ILE A 152 12.87 11.15 -0.84
N ALA A 153 13.84 10.34 -1.23
CA ALA A 153 13.74 8.88 -1.20
C ALA A 153 13.31 8.35 0.18
N PRO A 154 12.58 7.23 0.23
CA PRO A 154 12.27 6.54 1.49
C PRO A 154 13.53 6.22 2.28
N GLN A 155 13.44 6.23 3.60
CA GLN A 155 14.56 5.79 4.45
C GLN A 155 14.84 4.30 4.23
N GLU A 156 16.10 3.94 4.04
CA GLU A 156 16.52 2.55 3.80
C GLU A 156 16.26 1.64 5.01
N ASP A 157 16.39 2.19 6.21
CA ASP A 157 16.23 1.52 7.51
C ASP A 157 14.78 1.57 8.07
N ARG A 158 13.81 2.06 7.26
CA ARG A 158 12.41 2.05 7.70
C ARG A 158 11.94 0.61 7.97
N PRO A 159 11.06 0.39 8.97
CA PRO A 159 10.46 -0.91 9.21
C PRO A 159 9.83 -1.51 7.93
N PHE A 160 9.86 -2.84 7.81
CA PHE A 160 9.14 -3.49 6.73
C PHE A 160 7.63 -3.32 6.91
N GLN A 161 6.96 -2.92 5.83
CA GLN A 161 5.51 -2.78 5.78
C GLN A 161 4.89 -4.13 5.47
N ALA A 162 3.97 -4.59 6.31
CA ALA A 162 3.25 -5.84 6.08
C ALA A 162 1.75 -5.60 5.92
N ALA A 163 1.08 -6.49 5.17
CA ALA A 163 -0.37 -6.58 5.15
C ALA A 163 -0.81 -8.01 5.48
N VAL A 164 -1.96 -8.13 6.15
CA VAL A 164 -2.54 -9.42 6.52
C VAL A 164 -3.93 -9.54 5.91
N ILE A 165 -4.19 -10.64 5.20
CA ILE A 165 -5.49 -10.95 4.60
C ILE A 165 -5.99 -12.28 5.18
N THR A 166 -7.09 -12.25 5.93
CA THR A 166 -7.78 -13.47 6.37
C THR A 166 -8.87 -13.79 5.37
N LEU A 167 -8.86 -15.04 4.85
CA LEU A 167 -9.88 -15.58 3.98
C LEU A 167 -10.81 -16.47 4.79
N SER A 168 -12.08 -16.10 4.87
CA SER A 168 -13.11 -16.85 5.59
C SER A 168 -14.49 -16.39 5.19
N ASP A 169 -15.27 -17.25 4.51
CA ASP A 169 -16.67 -16.99 4.18
C ASP A 169 -17.50 -16.68 5.45
N LYS A 170 -17.33 -17.44 6.53
CA LYS A 170 -18.04 -17.21 7.79
C LYS A 170 -17.59 -15.93 8.50
N GLY A 171 -16.30 -15.65 8.45
CA GLY A 171 -15.75 -14.40 9.00
C GLY A 171 -16.28 -13.17 8.28
N ALA A 172 -16.27 -13.20 6.95
CA ALA A 172 -16.75 -12.09 6.11
C ALA A 172 -18.25 -11.81 6.32
N ARG A 173 -19.05 -12.84 6.66
CA ARG A 173 -20.48 -12.67 7.01
C ARG A 173 -20.73 -12.32 8.50
N GLY A 174 -19.66 -12.20 9.30
CA GLY A 174 -19.79 -11.94 10.75
C GLY A 174 -20.28 -13.13 11.59
N GLU A 175 -20.35 -14.32 11.02
CA GLU A 175 -20.80 -15.57 11.69
C GLU A 175 -19.68 -16.20 12.55
N ARG A 176 -18.44 -15.79 12.35
CA ARG A 176 -17.27 -16.27 13.08
C ARG A 176 -16.28 -15.14 13.30
N LYS A 177 -15.77 -15.02 14.53
CA LYS A 177 -14.72 -14.06 14.85
C LYS A 177 -13.41 -14.48 14.17
N ASP A 178 -12.72 -13.54 13.54
CA ASP A 178 -11.36 -13.75 13.06
C ASP A 178 -10.38 -13.76 14.25
N GLU A 179 -9.65 -14.84 14.40
CA GLU A 179 -8.58 -15.00 15.39
C GLU A 179 -7.22 -15.17 14.71
N SER A 180 -7.20 -15.56 13.44
CA SER A 180 -5.98 -15.82 12.67
C SER A 180 -5.31 -14.54 12.23
N GLY A 181 -6.08 -13.58 11.71
CA GLY A 181 -5.57 -12.27 11.33
C GLY A 181 -4.90 -11.53 12.49
N PRO A 182 -5.59 -11.33 13.62
CA PRO A 182 -4.98 -10.72 14.82
C PRO A 182 -3.74 -11.45 15.32
N ALA A 183 -3.71 -12.79 15.26
CA ALA A 183 -2.53 -13.56 15.66
C ALA A 183 -1.32 -13.29 14.73
N ALA A 184 -1.56 -13.20 13.41
CA ALA A 184 -0.51 -12.85 12.45
C ALA A 184 -0.01 -11.42 12.68
N VAL A 185 -0.93 -10.47 12.88
CA VAL A 185 -0.60 -9.05 13.16
C VAL A 185 0.30 -8.94 14.37
N GLN A 186 -0.06 -9.59 15.48
CA GLN A 186 0.71 -9.55 16.72
C GLN A 186 2.15 -10.04 16.50
N LEU A 187 2.33 -11.21 15.87
CA LEU A 187 3.66 -11.77 15.63
C LEU A 187 4.51 -10.92 14.68
N LEU A 188 3.91 -10.34 13.66
CA LEU A 188 4.60 -9.42 12.76
C LEU A 188 5.07 -8.16 13.49
N GLN A 189 4.22 -7.58 14.34
CA GLN A 189 4.57 -6.39 15.13
C GLN A 189 5.68 -6.71 16.16
N GLU A 190 5.61 -7.85 16.85
CA GLU A 190 6.67 -8.33 17.77
C GLU A 190 8.01 -8.54 17.03
N ALA A 191 7.96 -8.94 15.74
CA ALA A 191 9.14 -9.09 14.90
C ALA A 191 9.61 -7.76 14.23
N GLY A 192 9.02 -6.63 14.60
CA GLY A 192 9.43 -5.29 14.14
C GLY A 192 8.81 -4.84 12.79
N TYR A 193 7.83 -5.57 12.26
CA TYR A 193 7.10 -5.14 11.06
C TYR A 193 6.05 -4.09 11.42
N GLN A 194 5.84 -3.14 10.53
CA GLN A 194 4.70 -2.23 10.60
C GLN A 194 3.54 -2.79 9.77
N VAL A 195 2.46 -3.19 10.44
CA VAL A 195 1.27 -3.69 9.74
C VAL A 195 0.48 -2.51 9.20
N ALA A 196 0.54 -2.34 7.89
CA ALA A 196 -0.08 -1.22 7.17
C ALA A 196 -1.58 -1.43 6.93
N GLU A 197 -2.03 -2.69 6.81
CA GLU A 197 -3.41 -3.00 6.52
C GLU A 197 -3.77 -4.43 6.93
N THR A 198 -4.99 -4.60 7.43
CA THR A 198 -5.58 -5.91 7.77
C THR A 198 -6.94 -6.03 7.09
N LEU A 199 -7.17 -7.15 6.42
CA LEU A 199 -8.40 -7.44 5.68
C LEU A 199 -8.98 -8.79 6.11
N LEU A 200 -10.31 -8.84 6.24
CA LEU A 200 -11.08 -10.07 6.36
C LEU A 200 -12.03 -10.15 5.17
N ILE A 201 -11.82 -11.11 4.28
CA ILE A 201 -12.58 -11.26 3.04
C ILE A 201 -13.16 -12.67 2.90
N ALA A 202 -14.17 -12.83 2.05
CA ALA A 202 -14.70 -14.13 1.67
C ALA A 202 -13.67 -14.91 0.84
N ASP A 203 -13.83 -16.25 0.79
CA ASP A 203 -13.00 -17.15 -0.02
C ASP A 203 -13.31 -17.01 -1.53
N GLU A 204 -13.11 -15.79 -2.08
CA GLU A 204 -13.36 -15.43 -3.46
C GLU A 204 -12.05 -15.06 -4.19
N PRO A 205 -11.59 -15.89 -5.16
CA PRO A 205 -10.29 -15.71 -5.82
C PRO A 205 -10.11 -14.35 -6.48
N GLU A 206 -11.15 -13.82 -7.16
CA GLU A 206 -11.06 -12.54 -7.85
C GLU A 206 -10.97 -11.36 -6.89
N VAL A 207 -11.61 -11.45 -5.71
CA VAL A 207 -11.49 -10.45 -4.66
C VAL A 207 -10.07 -10.47 -4.09
N LEU A 208 -9.54 -11.69 -3.81
CA LEU A 208 -8.17 -11.84 -3.32
C LEU A 208 -7.16 -11.26 -4.30
N LYS A 209 -7.23 -11.61 -5.60
CA LYS A 209 -6.33 -11.08 -6.64
C LYS A 209 -6.30 -9.55 -6.65
N LYS A 210 -7.46 -8.89 -6.60
CA LYS A 210 -7.55 -7.42 -6.55
C LYS A 210 -6.81 -6.85 -5.35
N HIS A 211 -7.00 -7.43 -4.16
CA HIS A 211 -6.30 -6.97 -2.96
C HIS A 211 -4.79 -7.22 -3.02
N LEU A 212 -4.35 -8.39 -3.52
CA LEU A 212 -2.93 -8.70 -3.69
C LEU A 212 -2.25 -7.69 -4.64
N ILE A 213 -2.86 -7.44 -5.81
CA ILE A 213 -2.36 -6.45 -6.77
C ILE A 213 -2.31 -5.05 -6.15
N ARG A 214 -3.39 -4.61 -5.52
CA ARG A 214 -3.45 -3.28 -4.88
C ARG A 214 -2.40 -3.11 -3.78
N LEU A 215 -2.23 -4.11 -2.93
CA LEU A 215 -1.25 -4.05 -1.84
C LEU A 215 0.18 -4.07 -2.37
N ALA A 216 0.47 -4.84 -3.41
CA ALA A 216 1.80 -4.93 -3.99
C ALA A 216 2.12 -3.71 -4.89
N ASP A 217 1.23 -3.31 -5.79
CA ASP A 217 1.52 -2.30 -6.80
C ASP A 217 1.21 -0.87 -6.31
N SER A 218 0.06 -0.67 -5.65
CA SER A 218 -0.38 0.65 -5.21
C SER A 218 0.11 1.03 -3.82
N ARG A 219 0.09 0.09 -2.86
CA ARG A 219 0.56 0.30 -1.49
C ARG A 219 2.05 0.00 -1.33
N GLN A 220 2.61 -0.80 -2.23
CA GLN A 220 4.01 -1.24 -2.23
C GLN A 220 4.47 -1.76 -0.86
N VAL A 221 3.63 -2.61 -0.22
CA VAL A 221 4.03 -3.26 1.03
C VAL A 221 5.13 -4.27 0.75
N ASP A 222 6.02 -4.49 1.73
CA ASP A 222 7.14 -5.42 1.57
C ASP A 222 6.70 -6.89 1.69
N LEU A 223 5.66 -7.15 2.53
CA LEU A 223 5.17 -8.49 2.84
C LEU A 223 3.65 -8.53 2.84
N ILE A 224 3.07 -9.55 2.21
CA ILE A 224 1.65 -9.89 2.34
C ILE A 224 1.54 -11.31 2.91
N ILE A 225 0.85 -11.44 4.02
CA ILE A 225 0.47 -12.73 4.61
C ILE A 225 -1.01 -12.96 4.32
N THR A 226 -1.33 -14.10 3.69
CA THR A 226 -2.72 -14.57 3.62
C THR A 226 -2.92 -15.75 4.57
N SER A 227 -4.07 -15.85 5.19
CA SER A 227 -4.45 -16.95 6.08
C SER A 227 -5.81 -17.53 5.69
N GLY A 228 -5.84 -18.80 5.34
CA GLY A 228 -7.04 -19.52 4.90
C GLY A 228 -7.03 -19.92 3.42
N GLY A 229 -7.97 -20.77 3.02
CA GLY A 229 -8.17 -21.22 1.65
C GLY A 229 -7.01 -22.02 1.03
N THR A 230 -6.21 -22.73 1.84
CA THR A 230 -5.02 -23.47 1.39
C THR A 230 -5.16 -25.00 1.42
N GLY A 231 -6.34 -25.52 1.73
CA GLY A 231 -6.61 -26.96 1.81
C GLY A 231 -7.12 -27.58 0.50
N PHE A 232 -7.88 -28.68 0.60
CA PHE A 232 -8.37 -29.48 -0.53
C PHE A 232 -9.85 -29.24 -0.85
N SER A 233 -10.52 -28.32 -0.14
CA SER A 233 -11.88 -27.96 -0.50
C SER A 233 -11.91 -27.25 -1.87
N LEU A 234 -12.99 -27.42 -2.63
CA LEU A 234 -13.19 -26.70 -3.90
C LEU A 234 -13.22 -25.18 -3.73
N ARG A 235 -13.54 -24.69 -2.51
CA ARG A 235 -13.49 -23.27 -2.16
C ARG A 235 -12.07 -22.77 -1.86
N ASP A 236 -11.14 -23.69 -1.54
CA ASP A 236 -9.76 -23.32 -1.19
C ASP A 236 -8.96 -23.01 -2.47
N GLN A 237 -9.01 -21.76 -2.91
CA GLN A 237 -8.36 -21.27 -4.14
C GLN A 237 -7.33 -20.15 -3.89
N THR A 238 -6.91 -19.98 -2.65
CA THR A 238 -5.88 -18.98 -2.27
C THR A 238 -4.56 -19.19 -3.02
N PRO A 239 -4.03 -20.43 -3.15
CA PRO A 239 -2.79 -20.66 -3.90
C PRO A 239 -2.91 -20.27 -5.38
N GLU A 240 -4.00 -20.64 -6.03
CA GLU A 240 -4.27 -20.34 -7.44
C GLU A 240 -4.37 -18.83 -7.68
N ALA A 241 -5.11 -18.12 -6.82
CA ALA A 241 -5.23 -16.67 -6.90
C ALA A 241 -3.87 -15.97 -6.68
N THR A 242 -3.05 -16.51 -5.77
CA THR A 242 -1.72 -15.97 -5.47
C THR A 242 -0.75 -16.20 -6.63
N LEU A 243 -0.74 -17.40 -7.21
CA LEU A 243 0.08 -17.73 -8.38
C LEU A 243 -0.30 -16.89 -9.60
N ALA A 244 -1.60 -16.61 -9.79
CA ALA A 244 -2.09 -15.83 -10.93
C ALA A 244 -1.61 -14.37 -10.94
N VAL A 245 -1.18 -13.83 -9.81
CA VAL A 245 -0.66 -12.45 -9.70
C VAL A 245 0.86 -12.38 -9.52
N ALA A 246 1.54 -13.51 -9.49
CA ALA A 246 2.96 -13.62 -9.24
C ALA A 246 3.82 -13.26 -10.46
N ASP A 247 4.91 -12.54 -10.25
CA ASP A 247 5.97 -12.37 -11.25
C ASP A 247 7.00 -13.51 -11.17
N ARG A 248 7.27 -13.98 -9.94
CA ARG A 248 8.26 -15.03 -9.65
C ARG A 248 7.80 -15.92 -8.51
N ASN A 249 8.12 -17.21 -8.59
CA ASN A 249 7.91 -18.14 -7.47
C ASN A 249 9.07 -18.07 -6.47
N ALA A 250 8.75 -18.23 -5.18
CA ALA A 250 9.71 -18.33 -4.08
C ALA A 250 9.41 -19.59 -3.23
N PRO A 251 9.47 -20.82 -3.81
CA PRO A 251 8.88 -22.02 -3.22
C PRO A 251 9.49 -22.43 -1.88
N GLY A 252 10.77 -22.10 -1.64
CA GLY A 252 11.49 -22.53 -0.44
C GLY A 252 10.82 -22.11 0.88
N ILE A 253 10.12 -20.97 0.94
CA ILE A 253 9.41 -20.56 2.15
C ILE A 253 8.21 -21.47 2.43
N ALA A 254 7.39 -21.75 1.42
CA ALA A 254 6.24 -22.65 1.57
C ALA A 254 6.69 -24.11 1.83
N GLU A 255 7.82 -24.54 1.28
CA GLU A 255 8.44 -25.84 1.57
C GLU A 255 8.92 -25.91 3.03
N ALA A 256 9.60 -24.89 3.52
CA ALA A 256 10.05 -24.80 4.91
C ALA A 256 8.86 -24.87 5.88
N ILE A 257 7.78 -24.14 5.62
CA ILE A 257 6.55 -24.18 6.42
C ILE A 257 6.00 -25.62 6.45
N ARG A 258 5.86 -26.30 5.30
CA ARG A 258 5.35 -27.68 5.25
C ARG A 258 6.26 -28.65 5.99
N ALA A 259 7.56 -28.59 5.76
CA ALA A 259 8.53 -29.49 6.39
C ALA A 259 8.51 -29.35 7.92
N GLN A 260 8.55 -28.13 8.42
CA GLN A 260 8.49 -27.88 9.86
C GLN A 260 7.14 -28.29 10.46
N SER A 261 6.04 -27.96 9.77
CA SER A 261 4.69 -28.34 10.24
C SER A 261 4.48 -29.85 10.27
N MET A 262 5.15 -30.63 9.42
CA MET A 262 5.08 -32.10 9.45
C MET A 262 5.70 -32.70 10.72
N THR A 263 6.57 -31.99 11.43
CA THR A 263 7.06 -32.42 12.74
C THR A 263 5.98 -32.33 13.83
N ILE A 264 4.92 -31.56 13.58
CA ILE A 264 3.79 -31.37 14.50
C ILE A 264 2.58 -32.22 14.07
N THR A 265 2.30 -32.27 12.77
CA THR A 265 1.17 -33.05 12.22
C THR A 265 1.41 -33.49 10.79
N ASN A 266 1.18 -34.80 10.53
CA ASN A 266 1.26 -35.35 9.17
C ASN A 266 0.29 -34.68 8.17
N ARG A 267 -0.79 -34.04 8.65
CA ARG A 267 -1.75 -33.34 7.79
C ARG A 267 -1.15 -32.12 7.12
N ALA A 268 0.00 -31.62 7.57
CA ALA A 268 0.70 -30.51 6.96
C ALA A 268 1.07 -30.76 5.48
N MET A 269 1.28 -32.05 5.07
CA MET A 269 1.53 -32.44 3.68
C MET A 269 0.38 -32.06 2.73
N LEU A 270 -0.83 -31.84 3.25
CA LEU A 270 -2.02 -31.47 2.48
C LEU A 270 -2.13 -29.96 2.25
N SER A 271 -1.23 -29.16 2.81
CA SER A 271 -1.21 -27.72 2.54
C SER A 271 -0.72 -27.44 1.12
N ARG A 272 -1.56 -26.74 0.34
CA ARG A 272 -1.23 -26.26 -1.01
C ARG A 272 -0.68 -24.83 -1.01
N GLY A 273 -0.48 -24.24 0.18
CA GLY A 273 0.04 -22.88 0.32
C GLY A 273 1.32 -22.65 -0.49
N VAL A 274 1.43 -21.48 -1.09
CA VAL A 274 2.56 -21.05 -1.92
C VAL A 274 3.20 -19.79 -1.34
N SER A 275 4.41 -19.47 -1.83
CA SER A 275 5.07 -18.20 -1.62
C SER A 275 5.62 -17.68 -2.94
N VAL A 276 5.35 -16.40 -3.21
CA VAL A 276 5.63 -15.76 -4.50
C VAL A 276 6.11 -14.32 -4.31
N ILE A 277 6.66 -13.74 -5.37
CA ILE A 277 7.08 -12.35 -5.42
C ILE A 277 6.29 -11.65 -6.52
N ARG A 278 5.73 -10.45 -6.20
CA ARG A 278 5.17 -9.50 -7.15
C ARG A 278 5.88 -8.16 -6.97
N GLY A 279 6.57 -7.68 -8.02
CA GLY A 279 7.43 -6.51 -7.93
C GLY A 279 8.49 -6.67 -6.84
N LYS A 280 8.35 -5.88 -5.77
CA LYS A 280 9.18 -5.96 -4.56
C LYS A 280 8.45 -6.54 -3.35
N THR A 281 7.23 -7.03 -3.50
CA THR A 281 6.41 -7.59 -2.44
C THR A 281 6.53 -9.11 -2.40
N LEU A 282 6.86 -9.64 -1.23
CA LEU A 282 6.76 -11.07 -0.94
C LEU A 282 5.34 -11.40 -0.47
N ILE A 283 4.73 -12.45 -1.04
CA ILE A 283 3.38 -12.92 -0.69
C ILE A 283 3.50 -14.36 -0.20
N ILE A 284 2.95 -14.66 0.98
CA ILE A 284 3.02 -15.99 1.60
C ILE A 284 1.62 -16.44 2.03
N ASN A 285 1.22 -17.65 1.63
CA ASN A 285 -0.03 -18.26 2.09
C ASN A 285 0.20 -19.11 3.32
N LEU A 286 -0.58 -18.86 4.37
CA LEU A 286 -0.59 -19.61 5.60
C LEU A 286 -1.90 -20.40 5.78
N PRO A 287 -1.91 -21.47 6.58
CA PRO A 287 -3.13 -22.18 6.99
C PRO A 287 -4.11 -21.25 7.71
N GLY A 288 -5.42 -21.62 7.71
CA GLY A 288 -6.48 -20.77 8.26
C GLY A 288 -6.65 -20.84 9.78
N SER A 289 -6.00 -21.76 10.53
CA SER A 289 -6.18 -21.83 11.98
C SER A 289 -5.20 -20.91 12.72
N PRO A 290 -5.62 -20.24 13.80
CA PRO A 290 -4.75 -19.36 14.58
C PRO A 290 -3.47 -20.04 15.09
N LYS A 291 -3.60 -21.32 15.51
CA LYS A 291 -2.47 -22.16 15.96
C LYS A 291 -1.47 -22.35 14.81
N ALA A 292 -1.94 -22.79 13.64
CA ALA A 292 -1.07 -23.05 12.50
C ALA A 292 -0.44 -21.76 11.93
N VAL A 293 -1.13 -20.62 12.00
CA VAL A 293 -0.56 -19.29 11.67
C VAL A 293 0.63 -18.97 12.57
N LYS A 294 0.47 -19.15 13.89
CA LYS A 294 1.55 -18.88 14.85
C LYS A 294 2.76 -19.79 14.61
N GLU A 295 2.52 -21.08 14.43
CA GLU A 295 3.58 -22.06 14.14
C GLU A 295 4.29 -21.73 12.81
N SER A 296 3.55 -21.48 11.74
CA SER A 296 4.10 -21.17 10.42
C SER A 296 4.93 -19.90 10.41
N LEU A 297 4.45 -18.83 11.03
CA LEU A 297 5.22 -17.58 11.14
C LEU A 297 6.48 -17.78 12.01
N GLY A 298 6.35 -18.51 13.12
CA GLY A 298 7.49 -18.83 13.98
C GLY A 298 8.64 -19.54 13.25
N PHE A 299 8.35 -20.32 12.21
CA PHE A 299 9.38 -21.03 11.43
C PHE A 299 10.14 -20.15 10.45
N ILE A 300 9.54 -19.04 10.00
CA ILE A 300 10.07 -18.28 8.86
C ILE A 300 10.49 -16.85 9.18
N LEU A 301 9.92 -16.20 10.23
CA LEU A 301 10.10 -14.78 10.50
C LEU A 301 11.56 -14.34 10.61
N GLU A 302 12.41 -15.14 11.24
CA GLU A 302 13.84 -14.85 11.40
C GLU A 302 14.55 -14.68 10.04
N SER A 303 14.19 -15.52 9.06
CA SER A 303 14.82 -15.51 7.73
C SER A 303 14.24 -14.48 6.76
N LEU A 304 12.98 -14.03 6.99
CA LEU A 304 12.27 -13.14 6.05
C LEU A 304 12.96 -11.78 5.92
N GLY A 305 13.48 -11.22 7.02
CA GLY A 305 14.09 -9.89 7.03
C GLY A 305 15.20 -9.73 5.99
N HIS A 306 16.07 -10.74 5.85
CA HIS A 306 17.13 -10.72 4.85
C HIS A 306 16.57 -10.73 3.42
N GLY A 307 15.62 -11.63 3.12
CA GLY A 307 14.99 -11.71 1.79
C GLY A 307 14.27 -10.43 1.40
N LEU A 308 13.58 -9.79 2.34
CA LEU A 308 12.90 -8.51 2.11
C LEU A 308 13.88 -7.35 1.90
N ALA A 309 15.03 -7.34 2.61
CA ALA A 309 16.08 -6.35 2.39
C ALA A 309 16.68 -6.47 0.99
N VAL A 310 16.88 -7.70 0.49
CA VAL A 310 17.33 -7.96 -0.89
C VAL A 310 16.28 -7.48 -1.90
N LEU A 311 14.99 -7.77 -1.69
CA LEU A 311 13.91 -7.33 -2.58
C LEU A 311 13.78 -5.80 -2.63
N ARG A 312 13.97 -5.15 -1.49
CA ARG A 312 13.96 -3.68 -1.38
C ARG A 312 15.17 -3.06 -2.10
N GLY A 313 16.29 -3.78 -2.20
CA GLY A 313 17.57 -3.32 -2.73
C GLY A 313 18.44 -2.62 -1.66
N SER A 314 18.13 -2.79 -0.39
CA SER A 314 18.91 -2.24 0.73
C SER A 314 20.03 -3.16 1.23
N ALA A 315 20.03 -4.44 0.84
CA ALA A 315 21.14 -5.37 1.11
C ALA A 315 22.07 -5.44 -0.13
N THR A 316 23.31 -5.01 0.03
CA THR A 316 24.36 -5.26 -0.92
C THR A 316 24.97 -6.63 -0.64
N GLU A 317 24.98 -7.51 -1.64
CA GLU A 317 25.62 -8.84 -1.74
C GLU A 317 25.62 -9.72 -0.48
N CYS A 318 25.03 -10.92 -0.61
CA CYS A 318 25.29 -12.03 0.32
C CYS A 318 26.77 -12.43 0.23
N ALA A 319 27.63 -11.71 0.95
CA ALA A 319 28.97 -12.21 1.21
C ALA A 319 28.80 -13.49 2.04
N ARG A 320 29.17 -14.63 1.47
CA ARG A 320 29.32 -15.90 2.21
C ARG A 320 30.38 -15.65 3.28
N SER A 321 29.96 -15.52 4.53
CA SER A 321 30.86 -15.76 5.66
C SER A 321 30.92 -17.23 5.95
#